data_bc15ced02ab705fbd77fddb0afb9f7af
#
_entry.id   bc15ced02ab705fbd77fddb0afb9f7af
#
_cell.length_a   1.000
_cell.length_b   1.000
_cell.length_c   1.000
_cell.angle_alpha   90.00
_cell.angle_beta   90.00
_cell.angle_gamma   90.00
#
_symmetry.space_group_name_H-M   'P 1'
#
loop_
_entity.id
_entity.type
_entity.pdbx_description
1 polymer ?
#
loop_
_entity_poly.entity_id
_entity_poly.type
_entity_poly.pdbx_seq_one_letter_code
_entity_poly.pdbx_strand_id
1 'polypeptide(L)'
;NGRWQFSSGTDHCDWIILGAMLGDDKGIPLMPPQMLHMVLPRKDYEVVEDSWNVVGLRGTGSKDVIVKDAFVPTYRTMDATKVMDGTAQKEAGMTEPLYLMPWSTMFPLGISAATIGIAEGALAAHLDYQRSRVGATGTAIKDDPYVMYAIGEAAADINAARQELLANADRIYDIVASGKEV
;
A
#
# COMPACT_ATOMS: atom_id res chain seq x y z
N ASN A 1 10.86 21.53 2.89
CA ASN A 1 11.79 20.96 3.87
C ASN A 1 11.11 19.88 4.69
N GLY A 2 11.79 18.76 4.96
CA GLY A 2 11.26 17.72 5.83
C GLY A 2 12.02 16.41 5.74
N ARG A 3 11.60 15.45 6.59
CA ARG A 3 12.02 14.07 6.56
C ARG A 3 10.80 13.18 6.47
N TRP A 4 10.79 12.27 5.51
CA TRP A 4 9.73 11.31 5.28
C TRP A 4 10.27 9.90 5.48
N GLN A 5 9.61 9.15 6.35
CA GLN A 5 9.91 7.75 6.60
C GLN A 5 9.12 6.84 5.66
N PHE A 6 9.57 5.61 5.53
CA PHE A 6 8.87 4.57 4.74
C PHE A 6 8.70 4.92 3.26
N SER A 7 9.72 5.56 2.65
CA SER A 7 9.70 5.93 1.23
C SER A 7 10.07 4.74 0.35
N SER A 8 9.11 3.81 0.19
CA SER A 8 9.31 2.55 -0.53
C SER A 8 9.68 2.77 -1.99
N GLY A 9 10.63 1.95 -2.51
CA GLY A 9 11.02 1.96 -3.92
C GLY A 9 12.00 3.07 -4.31
N THR A 10 12.47 3.90 -3.38
CA THR A 10 13.36 5.04 -3.67
C THR A 10 14.70 4.65 -4.31
N ASP A 11 15.15 3.41 -4.14
CA ASP A 11 16.37 2.89 -4.77
C ASP A 11 16.27 2.79 -6.30
N HIS A 12 15.06 2.80 -6.85
CA HIS A 12 14.77 2.55 -8.26
C HIS A 12 14.02 3.71 -8.94
N CYS A 13 13.87 4.85 -8.25
CA CYS A 13 13.06 5.96 -8.71
C CYS A 13 13.88 7.19 -9.06
N ASP A 14 13.55 7.81 -10.20
CA ASP A 14 14.07 9.15 -10.57
C ASP A 14 13.20 10.29 -10.02
N TRP A 15 12.00 9.96 -9.56
CA TRP A 15 11.02 10.88 -9.01
C TRP A 15 10.36 10.29 -7.78
N ILE A 16 10.00 11.15 -6.82
CA ILE A 16 9.27 10.76 -5.61
C ILE A 16 8.01 11.60 -5.45
N ILE A 17 6.95 10.98 -4.93
CA ILE A 17 5.74 11.67 -4.49
C ILE A 17 5.79 11.74 -2.97
N LEU A 18 5.70 12.96 -2.42
CA LEU A 18 5.70 13.20 -0.99
C LEU A 18 4.43 13.96 -0.59
N GLY A 19 3.86 13.59 0.56
CA GLY A 19 2.82 14.36 1.21
C GLY A 19 3.40 15.45 2.09
N ALA A 20 2.83 16.66 2.07
CA ALA A 20 3.24 17.75 2.95
C ALA A 20 2.04 18.58 3.39
N MET A 21 2.15 19.18 4.57
CA MET A 21 1.23 20.22 5.00
C MET A 21 1.72 21.58 4.54
N LEU A 22 0.81 22.43 4.05
CA LEU A 22 1.11 23.83 3.78
C LEU A 22 1.32 24.57 5.10
N GLY A 23 2.35 25.38 5.14
CA GLY A 23 2.66 26.27 6.26
C GLY A 23 2.70 27.73 5.82
N ASP A 24 2.72 28.62 6.80
CA ASP A 24 3.02 30.03 6.61
C ASP A 24 4.53 30.26 6.37
N ASP A 25 4.93 31.52 6.21
CA ASP A 25 6.33 31.91 5.98
C ASP A 25 7.27 31.51 7.15
N LYS A 26 6.73 31.14 8.31
CA LYS A 26 7.46 30.64 9.47
C LYS A 26 7.47 29.13 9.56
N GLY A 27 6.84 28.44 8.60
CA GLY A 27 6.71 26.98 8.58
C GLY A 27 5.63 26.43 9.53
N ILE A 28 4.75 27.30 10.06
CA ILE A 28 3.63 26.88 10.92
C ILE A 28 2.50 26.38 10.00
N PRO A 29 1.97 25.15 10.23
CA PRO A 29 0.88 24.61 9.42
C PRO A 29 -0.33 25.57 9.38
N LEU A 30 -0.92 25.73 8.19
CA LEU A 30 -2.14 26.51 8.02
C LEU A 30 -3.32 25.85 8.74
N MET A 31 -4.26 26.66 9.19
CA MET A 31 -5.52 26.20 9.79
C MET A 31 -6.71 26.75 9.00
N PRO A 32 -7.64 25.89 8.50
CA PRO A 32 -7.62 24.43 8.59
C PRO A 32 -6.44 23.80 7.85
N PRO A 33 -6.00 22.59 8.24
CA PRO A 33 -4.87 21.92 7.59
C PRO A 33 -5.10 21.73 6.10
N GLN A 34 -4.10 22.09 5.27
CA GLN A 34 -4.10 21.84 3.84
C GLN A 34 -2.94 20.93 3.51
N MET A 35 -3.26 19.80 2.90
CA MET A 35 -2.26 18.80 2.51
C MET A 35 -2.08 18.79 0.99
N LEU A 36 -0.83 18.73 0.57
CA LEU A 36 -0.46 18.56 -0.83
C LEU A 36 0.30 17.26 -1.04
N HIS A 37 0.10 16.63 -2.18
CA HIS A 37 1.08 15.73 -2.77
C HIS A 37 2.01 16.54 -3.67
N MET A 38 3.30 16.28 -3.58
CA MET A 38 4.35 16.96 -4.34
C MET A 38 5.20 15.95 -5.08
N VAL A 39 5.56 16.27 -6.34
CA VAL A 39 6.47 15.44 -7.14
C VAL A 39 7.84 16.11 -7.21
N LEU A 40 8.87 15.41 -6.72
CA LEU A 40 10.24 15.90 -6.72
C LEU A 40 11.16 14.96 -7.54
N PRO A 41 12.09 15.53 -8.36
CA PRO A 41 13.11 14.72 -9.04
C PRO A 41 14.20 14.27 -8.06
N ARG A 42 14.90 13.20 -8.42
CA ARG A 42 15.96 12.57 -7.59
C ARG A 42 17.00 13.55 -7.03
N LYS A 43 17.31 14.61 -7.76
CA LYS A 43 18.30 15.62 -7.36
C LYS A 43 17.86 16.51 -6.19
N ASP A 44 16.55 16.55 -5.89
CA ASP A 44 15.97 17.46 -4.89
C ASP A 44 15.72 16.76 -3.54
N TYR A 45 16.13 15.50 -3.39
CA TYR A 45 16.05 14.77 -2.13
C TYR A 45 17.25 13.86 -1.90
N GLU A 46 17.55 13.61 -0.63
CA GLU A 46 18.60 12.71 -0.15
C GLU A 46 17.96 11.46 0.44
N VAL A 47 18.47 10.28 0.08
CA VAL A 47 18.07 8.99 0.67
C VAL A 47 19.00 8.68 1.83
N VAL A 48 18.43 8.37 3.00
CA VAL A 48 19.19 7.96 4.19
C VAL A 48 19.42 6.46 4.11
N GLU A 49 20.60 6.04 3.63
CA GLU A 49 20.90 4.65 3.26
C GLU A 49 20.68 3.65 4.41
N ASP A 50 21.09 3.97 5.63
CA ASP A 50 21.02 3.07 6.78
C ASP A 50 19.69 3.12 7.54
N SER A 51 18.65 3.71 6.98
CA SER A 51 17.35 3.92 7.67
C SER A 51 16.37 2.76 7.55
N TRP A 52 16.68 1.72 6.74
CA TRP A 52 15.79 0.57 6.53
C TRP A 52 16.46 -0.75 6.94
N ASN A 53 16.42 -1.06 8.24
CA ASN A 53 16.98 -2.28 8.84
C ASN A 53 15.84 -3.12 9.45
N VAL A 54 15.27 -4.02 8.66
CA VAL A 54 14.10 -4.82 9.02
C VAL A 54 14.33 -6.32 8.81
N VAL A 55 13.59 -7.16 9.56
CA VAL A 55 13.65 -8.62 9.44
C VAL A 55 12.96 -9.10 8.15
N GLY A 56 11.75 -8.57 7.87
CA GLY A 56 10.98 -8.84 6.65
C GLY A 56 10.83 -7.58 5.78
N LEU A 57 10.33 -7.74 4.55
CA LEU A 57 10.12 -6.65 3.60
C LEU A 57 11.39 -5.83 3.27
N ARG A 58 12.57 -6.44 3.39
CA ARG A 58 13.85 -5.77 3.14
C ARG A 58 13.96 -5.21 1.72
N GLY A 59 13.40 -5.95 0.75
CA GLY A 59 13.44 -5.59 -0.67
C GLY A 59 12.59 -4.36 -1.04
N THR A 60 11.73 -3.85 -0.14
CA THR A 60 10.99 -2.61 -0.41
C THR A 60 11.89 -1.38 -0.37
N GLY A 61 13.05 -1.45 0.29
CA GLY A 61 13.96 -0.33 0.44
C GLY A 61 13.26 0.91 1.00
N SER A 62 12.35 0.72 1.99
CA SER A 62 11.49 1.81 2.49
C SER A 62 12.27 2.78 3.37
N LYS A 63 13.38 3.28 2.82
CA LYS A 63 14.31 4.21 3.48
C LYS A 63 13.65 5.55 3.78
N ASP A 64 14.28 6.31 4.65
CA ASP A 64 13.91 7.71 4.87
C ASP A 64 14.45 8.58 3.75
N VAL A 65 13.71 9.62 3.41
CA VAL A 65 14.18 10.69 2.53
C VAL A 65 14.17 12.03 3.24
N ILE A 66 15.13 12.87 2.91
CA ILE A 66 15.28 14.22 3.43
C ILE A 66 15.22 15.19 2.25
N VAL A 67 14.40 16.22 2.38
CA VAL A 67 14.32 17.35 1.44
C VAL A 67 14.77 18.60 2.17
N LYS A 68 15.71 19.33 1.57
CA LYS A 68 16.26 20.60 2.10
C LYS A 68 16.12 21.67 1.03
N ASP A 69 15.38 22.72 1.33
CA ASP A 69 15.20 23.93 0.53
C ASP A 69 14.86 23.66 -0.97
N ALA A 70 14.09 22.60 -1.23
CA ALA A 70 13.63 22.31 -2.57
C ALA A 70 12.46 23.20 -2.97
N PHE A 71 12.56 23.79 -4.16
CA PHE A 71 11.45 24.52 -4.77
C PHE A 71 10.59 23.56 -5.60
N VAL A 72 9.29 23.49 -5.27
CA VAL A 72 8.32 22.68 -6.02
C VAL A 72 7.35 23.60 -6.74
N PRO A 73 7.39 23.68 -8.06
CA PRO A 73 6.46 24.52 -8.82
C PRO A 73 5.03 23.96 -8.71
N THR A 74 4.03 24.83 -8.77
CA THR A 74 2.61 24.50 -8.57
C THR A 74 2.12 23.36 -9.47
N TYR A 75 2.59 23.28 -10.72
CA TYR A 75 2.21 22.20 -11.65
C TYR A 75 2.70 20.80 -11.23
N ARG A 76 3.55 20.71 -10.20
CA ARG A 76 4.01 19.46 -9.56
C ARG A 76 3.38 19.23 -8.20
N THR A 77 2.36 19.99 -7.86
CA THR A 77 1.61 19.84 -6.62
C THR A 77 0.17 19.48 -6.90
N MET A 78 -0.45 18.77 -6.00
CA MET A 78 -1.84 18.36 -6.09
C MET A 78 -2.45 18.37 -4.69
N ASP A 79 -3.68 18.91 -4.57
CA ASP A 79 -4.44 18.86 -3.32
C ASP A 79 -4.70 17.40 -2.93
N ALA A 80 -4.19 16.99 -1.77
CA ALA A 80 -4.32 15.62 -1.31
C ALA A 80 -5.78 15.23 -1.03
N THR A 81 -6.62 16.16 -0.57
CA THR A 81 -8.04 15.91 -0.31
C THR A 81 -8.77 15.60 -1.62
N LYS A 82 -8.52 16.40 -2.66
CA LYS A 82 -9.11 16.17 -3.98
C LYS A 82 -8.68 14.84 -4.62
N VAL A 83 -7.46 14.37 -4.34
CA VAL A 83 -7.00 13.04 -4.78
C VAL A 83 -7.72 11.94 -4.04
N MET A 84 -7.89 12.11 -2.72
CA MET A 84 -8.48 11.09 -1.87
C MET A 84 -9.96 10.83 -2.18
N ASP A 85 -10.71 11.86 -2.57
CA ASP A 85 -12.14 11.78 -2.89
C ASP A 85 -12.47 11.65 -4.40
N GLY A 86 -11.44 11.66 -5.26
CA GLY A 86 -11.62 11.53 -6.71
C GLY A 86 -11.94 12.85 -7.44
N THR A 87 -12.01 13.98 -6.72
CA THR A 87 -12.29 15.30 -7.34
C THR A 87 -11.21 15.72 -8.31
N ALA A 88 -9.91 15.49 -7.97
CA ALA A 88 -8.80 15.86 -8.84
C ALA A 88 -8.85 15.15 -10.18
N GLN A 89 -9.26 13.89 -10.21
CA GLN A 89 -9.40 13.09 -11.42
C GLN A 89 -10.53 13.61 -12.31
N LYS A 90 -11.67 13.98 -11.71
CA LYS A 90 -12.80 14.62 -12.43
C LYS A 90 -12.40 15.98 -13.02
N GLU A 91 -11.70 16.82 -12.26
CA GLU A 91 -11.19 18.11 -12.72
C GLU A 91 -10.17 17.96 -13.86
N ALA A 92 -9.40 16.86 -13.87
CA ALA A 92 -8.48 16.51 -14.95
C ALA A 92 -9.17 15.94 -16.21
N GLY A 93 -10.51 15.81 -16.19
CA GLY A 93 -11.29 15.29 -17.31
C GLY A 93 -11.20 13.77 -17.49
N MET A 94 -10.79 13.04 -16.47
CA MET A 94 -10.78 11.58 -16.48
C MET A 94 -12.21 11.05 -16.33
N THR A 95 -12.67 10.24 -17.28
CA THR A 95 -14.05 9.75 -17.35
C THR A 95 -14.19 8.25 -17.11
N GLU A 96 -13.10 7.51 -17.24
CA GLU A 96 -13.09 6.07 -17.03
C GLU A 96 -13.34 5.72 -15.56
N PRO A 97 -14.25 4.80 -15.24
CA PRO A 97 -14.62 4.47 -13.86
C PRO A 97 -13.44 4.14 -12.96
N LEU A 98 -12.44 3.45 -13.49
CA LEU A 98 -11.23 3.08 -12.73
C LEU A 98 -10.50 4.30 -12.16
N TYR A 99 -10.39 5.39 -12.92
CA TYR A 99 -9.73 6.62 -12.45
C TYR A 99 -10.59 7.42 -11.46
N LEU A 100 -11.90 7.19 -11.46
CA LEU A 100 -12.82 7.87 -10.55
C LEU A 100 -13.00 7.14 -9.22
N MET A 101 -12.43 5.95 -9.07
CA MET A 101 -12.43 5.24 -7.79
C MET A 101 -11.62 6.04 -6.75
N PRO A 102 -12.17 6.30 -5.54
CA PRO A 102 -11.48 7.09 -4.55
C PRO A 102 -10.16 6.45 -4.11
N TRP A 103 -9.09 7.25 -4.07
CA TRP A 103 -7.78 6.79 -3.60
C TRP A 103 -7.83 6.21 -2.18
N SER A 104 -8.68 6.79 -1.33
CA SER A 104 -8.92 6.33 0.05
C SER A 104 -9.37 4.87 0.14
N THR A 105 -10.01 4.34 -0.90
CA THR A 105 -10.44 2.94 -0.99
C THR A 105 -9.43 2.08 -1.76
N MET A 106 -8.86 2.59 -2.84
CA MET A 106 -7.95 1.84 -3.71
C MET A 106 -6.60 1.53 -3.06
N PHE A 107 -6.05 2.48 -2.32
CA PHE A 107 -4.74 2.30 -1.68
C PHE A 107 -4.72 1.16 -0.64
N PRO A 108 -5.69 1.07 0.31
CA PRO A 108 -5.78 -0.06 1.22
C PRO A 108 -6.01 -1.41 0.55
N LEU A 109 -6.75 -1.46 -0.57
CA LEU A 109 -6.96 -2.70 -1.34
C LEU A 109 -5.63 -3.30 -1.82
N GLY A 110 -4.72 -2.48 -2.34
CA GLY A 110 -3.40 -2.92 -2.80
C GLY A 110 -2.54 -3.52 -1.67
N ILE A 111 -2.55 -2.89 -0.49
CA ILE A 111 -1.81 -3.37 0.69
C ILE A 111 -2.42 -4.67 1.20
N SER A 112 -3.75 -4.75 1.28
CA SER A 112 -4.48 -5.95 1.72
C SER A 112 -4.24 -7.13 0.78
N ALA A 113 -4.21 -6.90 -0.54
CA ALA A 113 -3.90 -7.94 -1.53
C ALA A 113 -2.50 -8.53 -1.32
N ALA A 114 -1.49 -7.69 -1.04
CA ALA A 114 -0.13 -8.15 -0.75
C ALA A 114 -0.09 -8.99 0.54
N THR A 115 -0.83 -8.59 1.58
CA THR A 115 -0.91 -9.33 2.85
C THR A 115 -1.56 -10.72 2.66
N ILE A 116 -2.63 -10.80 1.88
CA ILE A 116 -3.28 -12.07 1.53
C ILE A 116 -2.30 -12.96 0.75
N GLY A 117 -1.56 -12.41 -0.21
CA GLY A 117 -0.55 -13.15 -0.97
C GLY A 117 0.58 -13.70 -0.09
N ILE A 118 1.00 -12.97 0.94
CA ILE A 118 1.97 -13.46 1.94
C ILE A 118 1.38 -14.66 2.71
N ALA A 119 0.13 -14.59 3.12
CA ALA A 119 -0.55 -15.69 3.83
C ALA A 119 -0.71 -16.93 2.93
N GLU A 120 -1.09 -16.76 1.66
CA GLU A 120 -1.14 -17.85 0.68
C GLU A 120 0.24 -18.51 0.49
N GLY A 121 1.31 -17.72 0.34
CA GLY A 121 2.67 -18.21 0.22
C GLY A 121 3.14 -18.95 1.47
N ALA A 122 2.84 -18.45 2.65
CA ALA A 122 3.15 -19.11 3.92
C ALA A 122 2.42 -20.45 4.07
N LEU A 123 1.12 -20.51 3.72
CA LEU A 123 0.35 -21.75 3.74
C LEU A 123 0.92 -22.77 2.75
N ALA A 124 1.27 -22.37 1.53
CA ALA A 124 1.88 -23.24 0.53
C ALA A 124 3.21 -23.83 1.02
N ALA A 125 4.09 -23.00 1.57
CA ALA A 125 5.37 -23.44 2.14
C ALA A 125 5.17 -24.40 3.32
N HIS A 126 4.18 -24.13 4.18
CA HIS A 126 3.81 -24.98 5.30
C HIS A 126 3.30 -26.34 4.82
N LEU A 127 2.44 -26.39 3.82
CA LEU A 127 1.94 -27.61 3.22
C LEU A 127 3.06 -28.47 2.65
N ASP A 128 4.00 -27.88 1.92
CA ASP A 128 5.15 -28.59 1.36
C ASP A 128 6.04 -29.18 2.46
N TYR A 129 6.27 -28.43 3.53
CA TYR A 129 7.00 -28.90 4.71
C TYR A 129 6.30 -30.08 5.40
N GLN A 130 4.98 -30.03 5.56
CA GLN A 130 4.23 -31.07 6.27
C GLN A 130 4.05 -32.39 5.46
N ARG A 131 4.12 -32.34 4.14
CA ARG A 131 3.91 -33.52 3.27
C ARG A 131 4.82 -34.71 3.59
N SER A 132 6.08 -34.43 3.93
CA SER A 132 7.10 -35.49 4.18
C SER A 132 7.41 -35.67 5.66
N ARG A 133 6.78 -34.86 6.54
CA ARG A 133 7.11 -34.85 7.95
C ARG A 133 6.48 -36.03 8.69
N VAL A 134 7.27 -36.62 9.61
CA VAL A 134 6.82 -37.65 10.55
C VAL A 134 6.91 -37.11 11.96
N GLY A 135 5.88 -37.31 12.75
CA GLY A 135 5.81 -36.90 14.16
C GLY A 135 6.73 -37.76 15.05
N ALA A 136 6.92 -37.33 16.28
CA ALA A 136 7.77 -38.03 17.27
C ALA A 136 7.30 -39.46 17.55
N THR A 137 6.02 -39.76 17.33
CA THR A 137 5.39 -41.10 17.48
C THR A 137 5.52 -42.00 16.23
N GLY A 138 6.16 -41.54 15.16
CA GLY A 138 6.27 -42.24 13.90
C GLY A 138 5.05 -42.09 12.97
N THR A 139 4.03 -41.31 13.37
CA THR A 139 2.85 -41.05 12.54
C THR A 139 3.17 -39.95 11.52
N ALA A 140 2.76 -40.14 10.26
CA ALA A 140 2.89 -39.09 9.25
C ALA A 140 2.00 -37.91 9.61
N ILE A 141 2.55 -36.68 9.59
CA ILE A 141 1.81 -35.47 10.00
C ILE A 141 0.57 -35.22 9.12
N LYS A 142 0.63 -35.62 7.85
CA LYS A 142 -0.53 -35.53 6.94
C LYS A 142 -1.74 -36.37 7.39
N ASP A 143 -1.54 -37.33 8.31
CA ASP A 143 -2.59 -38.19 8.85
C ASP A 143 -3.05 -37.71 10.24
N ASP A 144 -2.49 -36.62 10.76
CA ASP A 144 -2.90 -35.99 12.03
C ASP A 144 -4.14 -35.11 11.81
N PRO A 145 -5.28 -35.46 12.42
CA PRO A 145 -6.54 -34.74 12.20
C PRO A 145 -6.50 -33.28 12.71
N TYR A 146 -5.72 -32.97 13.74
CA TYR A 146 -5.60 -31.60 14.26
C TYR A 146 -4.80 -30.71 13.31
N VAL A 147 -3.72 -31.24 12.74
CA VAL A 147 -2.92 -30.54 11.74
C VAL A 147 -3.75 -30.31 10.48
N MET A 148 -4.47 -31.34 10.02
CA MET A 148 -5.33 -31.22 8.85
C MET A 148 -6.49 -30.25 9.05
N TYR A 149 -7.08 -30.21 10.26
CA TYR A 149 -8.09 -29.23 10.60
C TYR A 149 -7.53 -27.79 10.54
N ALA A 150 -6.40 -27.53 11.19
CA ALA A 150 -5.79 -26.21 11.22
C ALA A 150 -5.40 -25.71 9.82
N ILE A 151 -4.90 -26.60 8.96
CA ILE A 151 -4.60 -26.29 7.54
C ILE A 151 -5.89 -25.96 6.79
N GLY A 152 -6.95 -26.73 6.99
CA GLY A 152 -8.25 -26.50 6.34
C GLY A 152 -8.87 -25.17 6.76
N GLU A 153 -8.81 -24.82 8.04
CA GLU A 153 -9.28 -23.55 8.59
C GLU A 153 -8.48 -22.38 7.97
N ALA A 154 -7.14 -22.43 8.02
CA ALA A 154 -6.29 -21.40 7.42
C ALA A 154 -6.56 -21.23 5.92
N ALA A 155 -6.74 -22.31 5.17
CA ALA A 155 -7.05 -22.25 3.75
C ALA A 155 -8.42 -21.60 3.48
N ALA A 156 -9.43 -21.92 4.31
CA ALA A 156 -10.76 -21.33 4.21
C ALA A 156 -10.74 -19.83 4.52
N ASP A 157 -10.06 -19.42 5.58
CA ASP A 157 -9.94 -18.01 5.97
C ASP A 157 -9.21 -17.16 4.93
N ILE A 158 -8.09 -17.64 4.41
CA ILE A 158 -7.33 -16.96 3.36
C ILE A 158 -8.18 -16.82 2.09
N ASN A 159 -8.89 -17.89 1.69
CA ASN A 159 -9.77 -17.83 0.53
C ASN A 159 -10.93 -16.87 0.75
N ALA A 160 -11.57 -16.87 1.93
CA ALA A 160 -12.64 -15.94 2.26
C ALA A 160 -12.16 -14.48 2.20
N ALA A 161 -11.00 -14.17 2.78
CA ALA A 161 -10.41 -12.85 2.74
C ALA A 161 -10.14 -12.39 1.28
N ARG A 162 -9.62 -13.28 0.44
CA ARG A 162 -9.38 -13.00 -0.98
C ARG A 162 -10.68 -12.71 -1.73
N GLN A 163 -11.70 -13.55 -1.55
CA GLN A 163 -12.99 -13.38 -2.23
C GLN A 163 -13.67 -12.07 -1.80
N GLU A 164 -13.63 -11.74 -0.52
CA GLU A 164 -14.20 -10.49 -0.01
C GLU A 164 -13.45 -9.25 -0.54
N LEU A 165 -12.12 -9.31 -0.62
CA LEU A 165 -11.32 -8.22 -1.20
C LEU A 165 -11.72 -7.94 -2.66
N LEU A 166 -11.84 -8.99 -3.47
CA LEU A 166 -12.23 -8.88 -4.88
C LEU A 166 -13.67 -8.38 -5.03
N ALA A 167 -14.61 -8.96 -4.27
CA ALA A 167 -16.01 -8.55 -4.29
C ALA A 167 -16.20 -7.07 -3.88
N ASN A 168 -15.40 -6.59 -2.91
CA ASN A 168 -15.41 -5.18 -2.53
C ASN A 168 -14.86 -4.28 -3.63
N ALA A 169 -13.79 -4.67 -4.32
CA ALA A 169 -13.25 -3.92 -5.44
C ALA A 169 -14.27 -3.81 -6.60
N ASP A 170 -14.90 -4.94 -6.96
CA ASP A 170 -15.92 -4.97 -8.00
C ASP A 170 -17.14 -4.10 -7.63
N ARG A 171 -17.60 -4.18 -6.38
CA ARG A 171 -18.73 -3.37 -5.89
C ARG A 171 -18.44 -1.86 -5.97
N ILE A 172 -17.24 -1.44 -5.58
CA ILE A 172 -16.84 -0.03 -5.66
C ILE A 172 -16.78 0.41 -7.12
N TYR A 173 -16.19 -0.42 -7.99
CA TYR A 173 -16.13 -0.14 -9.41
C TYR A 173 -17.55 0.01 -10.03
N ASP A 174 -18.48 -0.88 -9.70
CA ASP A 174 -19.85 -0.84 -10.19
C ASP A 174 -20.61 0.41 -9.71
N ILE A 175 -20.40 0.83 -8.45
CA ILE A 175 -20.97 2.07 -7.92
C ILE A 175 -20.49 3.26 -8.75
N VAL A 176 -19.16 3.38 -8.94
CA VAL A 176 -18.57 4.48 -9.72
C VAL A 176 -19.02 4.42 -11.17
N ALA A 177 -19.03 3.26 -11.80
CA ALA A 177 -19.45 3.06 -13.19
C ALA A 177 -20.91 3.42 -13.40
N SER A 178 -21.75 3.29 -12.37
CA SER A 178 -23.16 3.72 -12.41
C SER A 178 -23.35 5.23 -12.22
N GLY A 179 -22.26 6.00 -12.03
CA GLY A 179 -22.30 7.44 -11.77
C GLY A 179 -22.74 7.82 -10.35
N LYS A 180 -22.74 6.87 -9.41
CA LYS A 180 -23.02 7.12 -7.99
C LYS A 180 -21.74 7.47 -7.24
N GLU A 181 -21.90 8.18 -6.12
CA GLU A 181 -20.80 8.43 -5.19
C GLU A 181 -20.55 7.21 -4.31
N VAL A 182 -19.26 7.00 -3.97
CA VAL A 182 -18.78 5.91 -3.11
C VAL A 182 -18.75 6.36 -1.66
#